data_b2ee3ddeb31bb72f4612f2a62581f1f2
#
_entry.id   b2ee3ddeb31bb72f4612f2a62581f1f2
#
_cell.length_a   1.000
_cell.length_b   1.000
_cell.length_c   1.000
_cell.angle_alpha   90.00
_cell.angle_beta   90.00
_cell.angle_gamma   90.00
#
_symmetry.space_group_name_H-M   'P 1'
#
loop_
_entity.id
_entity.type
_entity.pdbx_description
1 polymer ?
#
loop_
_entity_poly.entity_id
_entity_poly.type
_entity_poly.pdbx_seq_one_letter_code
_entity_poly.pdbx_strand_id
1 'polypeptide(L)'
;MLRLLAVTLILAGTMNASDLPSKKYLNLPAIKTMVAAAEAKAAELNVHVTICIVDESGNLLFLEKGDGASLNTIQFAQKKARHAAFYGSPSKDGADAIKKGNVDVLAFPDYFPNQGGLPVKVDGQLLGGISASGAKSEIDEQIAQAGLDALLKQ
;
A
#
# COMPACT_ATOMS: atom_id res chain seq x y z
N MET A 1 -59.59 -31.87 25.06
CA MET A 1 -58.80 -30.70 24.71
C MET A 1 -57.35 -31.11 24.60
N LEU A 2 -56.83 -31.39 23.41
CA LEU A 2 -55.46 -31.84 23.18
C LEU A 2 -54.65 -30.62 22.72
N ARG A 3 -53.68 -30.15 23.54
CA ARG A 3 -52.77 -29.06 23.18
C ARG A 3 -51.60 -29.61 22.36
N LEU A 4 -51.55 -29.27 21.10
CA LEU A 4 -50.40 -29.50 20.25
C LEU A 4 -49.27 -28.52 20.64
N LEU A 5 -48.15 -29.03 21.18
CA LEU A 5 -46.92 -28.27 21.30
C LEU A 5 -46.21 -28.29 19.92
N ALA A 6 -46.15 -27.15 19.28
CA ALA A 6 -45.28 -26.95 18.13
C ALA A 6 -43.83 -26.76 18.59
N VAL A 7 -42.99 -27.74 18.36
CA VAL A 7 -41.53 -27.62 18.56
C VAL A 7 -40.93 -26.96 17.33
N THR A 8 -40.55 -25.69 17.45
CA THR A 8 -39.84 -24.97 16.42
C THR A 8 -38.37 -25.39 16.45
N LEU A 9 -37.98 -26.19 15.48
CA LEU A 9 -36.56 -26.60 15.31
C LEU A 9 -35.80 -25.43 14.69
N ILE A 10 -35.00 -24.73 15.50
CA ILE A 10 -34.08 -23.71 15.01
C ILE A 10 -32.89 -24.44 14.40
N LEU A 11 -32.79 -24.49 13.08
CA LEU A 11 -31.58 -24.93 12.37
C LEU A 11 -30.51 -23.84 12.55
N ALA A 12 -29.64 -23.98 13.54
CA ALA A 12 -28.41 -23.23 13.62
C ALA A 12 -27.49 -23.73 12.50
N GLY A 13 -27.43 -22.98 11.41
CA GLY A 13 -26.47 -23.23 10.34
C GLY A 13 -25.05 -23.09 10.90
N THR A 14 -24.29 -24.19 10.97
CA THR A 14 -22.86 -24.14 11.31
C THR A 14 -22.11 -23.57 10.11
N MET A 15 -21.61 -22.32 10.24
CA MET A 15 -20.64 -21.80 9.27
C MET A 15 -19.34 -22.60 9.40
N ASN A 16 -18.93 -23.24 8.31
CA ASN A 16 -17.66 -23.92 8.24
C ASN A 16 -16.54 -22.88 7.98
N ALA A 17 -15.36 -23.07 8.57
CA ALA A 17 -14.20 -22.21 8.33
C ALA A 17 -13.77 -22.19 6.84
N SER A 18 -14.16 -23.20 6.05
CA SER A 18 -13.98 -23.27 4.60
C SER A 18 -14.83 -22.26 3.81
N ASP A 19 -15.87 -21.68 4.43
CA ASP A 19 -16.75 -20.70 3.79
C ASP A 19 -16.20 -19.26 3.86
N LEU A 20 -15.07 -19.07 4.54
CA LEU A 20 -14.38 -17.78 4.59
C LEU A 20 -13.64 -17.50 3.28
N PRO A 21 -13.78 -16.29 2.72
CA PRO A 21 -13.08 -15.92 1.49
C PRO A 21 -11.56 -15.92 1.71
N SER A 22 -10.81 -16.43 0.73
CA SER A 22 -9.35 -16.31 0.74
C SER A 22 -8.94 -14.88 0.37
N LYS A 23 -7.88 -14.38 0.98
CA LYS A 23 -7.32 -13.05 0.72
C LYS A 23 -5.85 -13.16 0.35
N LYS A 24 -5.44 -12.51 -0.75
CA LYS A 24 -4.03 -12.32 -1.08
C LYS A 24 -3.40 -11.31 -0.11
N TYR A 25 -2.12 -11.47 0.16
CA TYR A 25 -1.33 -10.55 0.96
C TYR A 25 0.11 -10.47 0.45
N LEU A 26 0.81 -9.40 0.79
CA LEU A 26 2.23 -9.24 0.48
C LEU A 26 3.06 -10.13 1.42
N ASN A 27 3.54 -11.25 0.91
CA ASN A 27 4.46 -12.11 1.64
C ASN A 27 5.91 -11.61 1.51
N LEU A 28 6.80 -12.11 2.36
CA LEU A 28 8.19 -11.66 2.38
C LEU A 28 8.95 -11.88 1.06
N PRO A 29 8.77 -12.97 0.29
CA PRO A 29 9.36 -13.09 -1.05
C PRO A 29 8.92 -11.99 -2.01
N ALA A 30 7.63 -11.67 -2.07
CA ALA A 30 7.09 -10.59 -2.91
C ALA A 30 7.69 -9.23 -2.51
N ILE A 31 7.74 -8.94 -1.20
CA ILE A 31 8.36 -7.71 -0.68
C ILE A 31 9.82 -7.61 -1.12
N LYS A 32 10.61 -8.68 -0.96
CA LYS A 32 12.03 -8.69 -1.37
C LYS A 32 12.22 -8.47 -2.87
N THR A 33 11.34 -9.05 -3.71
CA THR A 33 11.36 -8.80 -5.17
C THR A 33 11.12 -7.33 -5.47
N MET A 34 10.13 -6.71 -4.85
CA MET A 34 9.81 -5.30 -5.04
C MET A 34 10.96 -4.40 -4.59
N VAL A 35 11.53 -4.68 -3.42
CA VAL A 35 12.65 -3.90 -2.86
C VAL A 35 13.87 -3.98 -3.75
N ALA A 36 14.30 -5.18 -4.15
CA ALA A 36 15.48 -5.35 -5.00
C ALA A 36 15.37 -4.59 -6.33
N ALA A 37 14.17 -4.55 -6.94
CA ALA A 37 13.96 -3.80 -8.16
C ALA A 37 13.96 -2.27 -7.93
N ALA A 38 13.40 -1.82 -6.82
CA ALA A 38 13.42 -0.40 -6.44
C ALA A 38 14.85 0.08 -6.13
N GLU A 39 15.65 -0.71 -5.41
CA GLU A 39 17.07 -0.44 -5.13
C GLU A 39 17.89 -0.37 -6.42
N ALA A 40 17.71 -1.34 -7.33
CA ALA A 40 18.38 -1.34 -8.62
C ALA A 40 18.06 -0.08 -9.44
N LYS A 41 16.80 0.37 -9.42
CA LYS A 41 16.38 1.61 -10.07
C LYS A 41 16.98 2.85 -9.41
N ALA A 42 17.06 2.91 -8.09
CA ALA A 42 17.71 4.00 -7.38
C ALA A 42 19.21 4.10 -7.72
N ALA A 43 19.89 2.94 -7.79
CA ALA A 43 21.28 2.85 -8.19
C ALA A 43 21.52 3.29 -9.65
N GLU A 44 20.65 2.84 -10.58
CA GLU A 44 20.67 3.26 -11.99
C GLU A 44 20.57 4.78 -12.13
N LEU A 45 19.70 5.39 -11.34
CA LEU A 45 19.45 6.84 -11.35
C LEU A 45 20.46 7.63 -10.49
N ASN A 46 21.38 6.94 -9.82
CA ASN A 46 22.42 7.53 -8.96
C ASN A 46 21.81 8.44 -7.88
N VAL A 47 20.76 7.95 -7.19
CA VAL A 47 20.09 8.66 -6.11
C VAL A 47 20.03 7.82 -4.83
N HIS A 48 19.95 8.50 -3.68
CA HIS A 48 19.84 7.90 -2.36
C HIS A 48 18.45 8.12 -1.80
N VAL A 49 17.71 7.04 -1.57
CA VAL A 49 16.30 7.09 -1.15
C VAL A 49 16.04 6.18 0.05
N THR A 50 14.93 6.42 0.71
CA THR A 50 14.26 5.47 1.60
C THR A 50 13.15 4.79 0.83
N ILE A 51 13.10 3.45 0.86
CA ILE A 51 12.04 2.62 0.30
C ILE A 51 11.14 2.14 1.44
N CYS A 52 9.83 2.21 1.26
CA CYS A 52 8.85 1.75 2.23
C CYS A 52 7.74 0.94 1.57
N ILE A 53 7.35 -0.18 2.22
CA ILE A 53 6.21 -1.00 1.84
C ILE A 53 5.33 -1.17 3.07
N VAL A 54 4.01 -0.97 2.88
CA VAL A 54 2.98 -1.17 3.90
C VAL A 54 1.92 -2.14 3.39
N ASP A 55 1.15 -2.76 4.32
CA ASP A 55 -0.03 -3.55 3.97
C ASP A 55 -1.23 -2.65 3.61
N GLU A 56 -2.37 -3.25 3.28
CA GLU A 56 -3.60 -2.53 2.92
C GLU A 56 -4.21 -1.74 4.07
N SER A 57 -3.78 -1.99 5.31
CA SER A 57 -4.16 -1.22 6.50
C SER A 57 -3.12 -0.15 6.86
N GLY A 58 -2.07 0.00 6.04
CA GLY A 58 -1.00 0.96 6.26
C GLY A 58 0.01 0.54 7.32
N ASN A 59 0.00 -0.72 7.78
CA ASN A 59 1.01 -1.24 8.70
C ASN A 59 2.33 -1.47 7.97
N LEU A 60 3.43 -1.13 8.63
CA LEU A 60 4.76 -1.27 8.06
C LEU A 60 5.14 -2.74 7.85
N LEU A 61 5.47 -3.10 6.61
CA LEU A 61 6.00 -4.41 6.24
C LEU A 61 7.51 -4.35 5.97
N PHE A 62 7.99 -3.26 5.37
CA PHE A 62 9.40 -3.06 5.07
C PHE A 62 9.74 -1.58 5.05
N LEU A 63 10.92 -1.25 5.56
CA LEU A 63 11.52 0.08 5.43
C LEU A 63 13.03 -0.04 5.39
N GLU A 64 13.64 0.54 4.39
CA GLU A 64 15.08 0.66 4.27
C GLU A 64 15.46 2.08 3.86
N LYS A 65 16.34 2.68 4.65
CA LYS A 65 16.94 3.96 4.31
C LYS A 65 18.31 3.70 3.70
N GLY A 66 18.47 4.00 2.42
CA GLY A 66 19.76 3.92 1.75
C GLY A 66 20.80 4.86 2.35
N ASP A 67 22.07 4.49 2.27
CA ASP A 67 23.17 5.35 2.69
C ASP A 67 23.13 6.66 1.92
N GLY A 68 23.35 7.78 2.62
CA GLY A 68 23.27 9.12 2.02
C GLY A 68 21.88 9.72 1.90
N ALA A 69 20.78 8.95 2.04
CA ALA A 69 19.44 9.52 2.09
C ALA A 69 19.23 10.35 3.38
N SER A 70 18.51 11.46 3.27
CA SER A 70 18.23 12.35 4.40
C SER A 70 17.34 11.69 5.46
N LEU A 71 17.46 12.08 6.73
CA LEU A 71 16.70 11.45 7.84
C LEU A 71 15.19 11.61 7.71
N ASN A 72 14.72 12.73 7.17
CA ASN A 72 13.29 13.00 6.97
C ASN A 72 12.63 12.08 5.93
N THR A 73 13.41 11.46 5.04
CA THR A 73 12.91 10.56 4.00
C THR A 73 12.24 9.32 4.59
N ILE A 74 12.63 8.90 5.81
CA ILE A 74 11.99 7.81 6.54
C ILE A 74 10.49 8.09 6.72
N GLN A 75 10.17 9.27 7.26
CA GLN A 75 8.77 9.66 7.49
C GLN A 75 8.02 9.92 6.19
N PHE A 76 8.69 10.52 5.21
CA PHE A 76 8.06 10.83 3.92
C PHE A 76 7.72 9.55 3.14
N ALA A 77 8.63 8.57 3.10
CA ALA A 77 8.36 7.28 2.48
C ALA A 77 7.16 6.59 3.16
N GLN A 78 7.15 6.50 4.49
CA GLN A 78 6.02 5.91 5.21
C GLN A 78 4.68 6.60 4.90
N LYS A 79 4.64 7.93 4.91
CA LYS A 79 3.42 8.69 4.63
C LYS A 79 2.94 8.52 3.19
N LYS A 80 3.85 8.48 2.21
CA LYS A 80 3.52 8.22 0.79
C LYS A 80 2.94 6.81 0.61
N ALA A 81 3.59 5.78 1.20
CA ALA A 81 3.11 4.41 1.12
C ALA A 81 1.75 4.24 1.79
N ARG A 82 1.55 4.82 2.99
CA ARG A 82 0.26 4.80 3.70
C ARG A 82 -0.84 5.49 2.91
N HIS A 83 -0.59 6.67 2.34
CA HIS A 83 -1.54 7.35 1.46
C HIS A 83 -1.97 6.41 0.33
N ALA A 84 -1.02 5.81 -0.37
CA ALA A 84 -1.31 4.93 -1.50
C ALA A 84 -2.12 3.68 -1.09
N ALA A 85 -1.82 3.09 0.07
CA ALA A 85 -2.55 1.96 0.63
C ALA A 85 -3.98 2.35 1.07
N PHE A 86 -4.14 3.46 1.80
CA PHE A 86 -5.46 3.88 2.32
C PHE A 86 -6.43 4.29 1.23
N TYR A 87 -5.96 5.06 0.24
CA TYR A 87 -6.81 5.61 -0.82
C TYR A 87 -6.83 4.75 -2.07
N GLY A 88 -5.99 3.72 -2.16
CA GLY A 88 -5.89 2.85 -3.33
C GLY A 88 -5.51 3.61 -4.61
N SER A 89 -4.84 4.76 -4.48
CA SER A 89 -4.42 5.64 -5.58
C SER A 89 -3.00 6.16 -5.37
N PRO A 90 -2.30 6.59 -6.43
CA PRO A 90 -1.00 7.24 -6.30
C PRO A 90 -1.06 8.47 -5.40
N SER A 91 -0.05 8.67 -4.56
CA SER A 91 0.01 9.87 -3.68
C SER A 91 0.13 11.19 -4.46
N LYS A 92 0.49 11.14 -5.72
CA LYS A 92 0.46 12.23 -6.70
C LYS A 92 -0.95 12.79 -6.89
N ASP A 93 -1.98 11.93 -6.93
CA ASP A 93 -3.37 12.36 -7.15
C ASP A 93 -3.83 13.35 -6.10
N GLY A 94 -3.34 13.19 -4.88
CA GLY A 94 -3.56 14.15 -3.79
C GLY A 94 -2.95 15.52 -4.08
N ALA A 95 -1.73 15.57 -4.60
CA ALA A 95 -1.08 16.82 -4.99
C ALA A 95 -1.83 17.50 -6.13
N ASP A 96 -2.32 16.74 -7.08
CA ASP A 96 -3.09 17.26 -8.22
C ASP A 96 -4.48 17.77 -7.79
N ALA A 97 -5.12 17.14 -6.80
CA ALA A 97 -6.37 17.62 -6.21
C ALA A 97 -6.19 19.01 -5.55
N ILE A 98 -5.11 19.19 -4.78
CA ILE A 98 -4.81 20.48 -4.14
C ILE A 98 -4.52 21.57 -5.18
N LYS A 99 -3.75 21.27 -6.22
CA LYS A 99 -3.50 22.21 -7.33
C LYS A 99 -4.79 22.68 -8.02
N LYS A 100 -5.83 21.83 -8.02
CA LYS A 100 -7.17 22.14 -8.54
C LYS A 100 -8.07 22.89 -7.52
N GLY A 101 -7.54 23.24 -6.35
CA GLY A 101 -8.26 23.97 -5.30
C GLY A 101 -8.99 23.10 -4.28
N ASN A 102 -8.92 21.79 -4.36
CA ASN A 102 -9.53 20.88 -3.38
C ASN A 102 -8.59 20.72 -2.17
N VAL A 103 -8.62 21.69 -1.25
CA VAL A 103 -7.77 21.69 -0.05
C VAL A 103 -8.39 20.89 1.11
N ASP A 104 -9.68 20.60 1.08
CA ASP A 104 -10.40 19.88 2.14
C ASP A 104 -9.86 18.46 2.31
N VAL A 105 -9.24 17.90 1.27
CA VAL A 105 -8.56 16.59 1.32
C VAL A 105 -7.47 16.52 2.38
N LEU A 106 -6.89 17.66 2.79
CA LEU A 106 -5.86 17.70 3.85
C LEU A 106 -6.42 17.39 5.24
N ALA A 107 -7.74 17.41 5.42
CA ALA A 107 -8.40 16.99 6.66
C ALA A 107 -8.56 15.47 6.78
N PHE A 108 -8.32 14.73 5.71
CA PHE A 108 -8.47 13.27 5.69
C PHE A 108 -7.28 12.58 6.39
N PRO A 109 -7.53 11.51 7.16
CA PRO A 109 -6.48 10.78 7.83
C PRO A 109 -5.49 10.17 6.83
N ASP A 110 -4.21 10.16 7.18
CA ASP A 110 -3.14 9.62 6.33
C ASP A 110 -3.04 10.20 4.90
N TYR A 111 -3.73 11.33 4.63
CA TYR A 111 -3.65 12.00 3.34
C TYR A 111 -2.32 12.75 3.22
N PHE A 112 -1.46 12.27 2.34
CA PHE A 112 -0.13 12.86 2.12
C PHE A 112 0.08 13.14 0.63
N PRO A 113 -0.23 14.36 0.16
CA PRO A 113 -0.24 14.74 -1.25
C PRO A 113 1.17 15.01 -1.79
N ASN A 114 2.01 14.00 -1.78
CA ASN A 114 3.40 14.10 -2.24
C ASN A 114 3.73 12.88 -3.10
N GLN A 115 4.05 13.10 -4.37
CA GLN A 115 4.31 12.07 -5.37
C GLN A 115 5.44 11.12 -4.94
N GLY A 116 5.31 9.83 -5.29
CA GLY A 116 6.30 8.78 -5.01
C GLY A 116 5.73 7.61 -4.21
N GLY A 117 4.44 7.59 -3.89
CA GLY A 117 3.74 6.45 -3.32
C GLY A 117 2.74 5.87 -4.31
N LEU A 118 2.74 4.53 -4.46
CA LEU A 118 1.90 3.79 -5.41
C LEU A 118 1.14 2.67 -4.70
N PRO A 119 -0.15 2.46 -5.02
CA PRO A 119 -0.93 1.35 -4.49
C PRO A 119 -0.45 0.03 -5.11
N VAL A 120 -0.30 -0.99 -4.29
CA VAL A 120 0.01 -2.35 -4.73
C VAL A 120 -1.30 -3.10 -4.94
N LYS A 121 -1.66 -3.32 -6.20
CA LYS A 121 -2.88 -4.03 -6.61
C LYS A 121 -2.54 -5.26 -7.45
N VAL A 122 -3.14 -6.40 -7.13
CA VAL A 122 -3.01 -7.65 -7.89
C VAL A 122 -4.42 -8.21 -8.14
N ASP A 123 -4.76 -8.46 -9.39
CA ASP A 123 -6.10 -8.90 -9.81
C ASP A 123 -7.25 -8.04 -9.24
N GLY A 124 -7.03 -6.73 -9.21
CA GLY A 124 -8.00 -5.76 -8.68
C GLY A 124 -8.06 -5.67 -7.15
N GLN A 125 -7.41 -6.56 -6.41
CA GLN A 125 -7.34 -6.51 -4.95
C GLN A 125 -6.19 -5.60 -4.51
N LEU A 126 -6.47 -4.66 -3.60
CA LEU A 126 -5.47 -3.83 -2.94
C LEU A 126 -4.75 -4.65 -1.87
N LEU A 127 -3.43 -4.73 -1.95
CA LEU A 127 -2.56 -5.48 -1.02
C LEU A 127 -1.71 -4.57 -0.13
N GLY A 128 -1.62 -3.28 -0.46
CA GLY A 128 -0.80 -2.34 0.28
C GLY A 128 -0.34 -1.15 -0.54
N GLY A 129 0.77 -0.56 -0.12
CA GLY A 129 1.43 0.54 -0.82
C GLY A 129 2.94 0.41 -0.81
N ILE A 130 3.58 0.84 -1.89
CA ILE A 130 5.03 1.01 -2.00
C ILE A 130 5.37 2.47 -2.23
N SER A 131 6.51 2.93 -1.73
CA SER A 131 6.99 4.27 -1.98
C SER A 131 8.50 4.36 -1.97
N ALA A 132 9.01 5.42 -2.60
CA ALA A 132 10.36 5.91 -2.35
C ALA A 132 10.33 7.39 -1.96
N SER A 133 11.40 7.83 -1.28
CA SER A 133 11.59 9.23 -0.90
C SER A 133 13.07 9.55 -0.76
N GLY A 134 13.53 10.63 -1.39
CA GLY A 134 14.93 11.07 -1.28
C GLY A 134 15.42 11.85 -2.49
N ALA A 135 14.72 11.75 -3.62
CA ALA A 135 15.01 12.47 -4.85
C ALA A 135 13.89 13.46 -5.20
N LYS A 136 13.85 13.91 -6.45
CA LYS A 136 12.68 14.61 -6.98
C LYS A 136 11.48 13.66 -6.99
N SER A 137 10.28 14.18 -6.74
CA SER A 137 9.07 13.36 -6.56
C SER A 137 8.78 12.42 -7.73
N GLU A 138 9.09 12.85 -8.97
CA GLU A 138 8.95 12.02 -10.18
C GLU A 138 9.95 10.87 -10.21
N ILE A 139 11.15 11.07 -9.67
CA ILE A 139 12.18 10.04 -9.54
C ILE A 139 11.80 9.05 -8.43
N ASP A 140 11.31 9.54 -7.30
CA ASP A 140 10.79 8.70 -6.23
C ASP A 140 9.69 7.76 -6.75
N GLU A 141 8.76 8.26 -7.58
CA GLU A 141 7.69 7.45 -8.18
C GLU A 141 8.25 6.41 -9.17
N GLN A 142 9.23 6.76 -10.00
CA GLN A 142 9.88 5.80 -10.91
C GLN A 142 10.52 4.63 -10.15
N ILE A 143 11.13 4.90 -9.01
CA ILE A 143 11.73 3.89 -8.13
C ILE A 143 10.64 2.99 -7.55
N ALA A 144 9.57 3.56 -7.01
CA ALA A 144 8.42 2.80 -6.51
C ALA A 144 7.77 1.96 -7.62
N GLN A 145 7.64 2.52 -8.84
CA GLN A 145 7.09 1.84 -10.00
C GLN A 145 7.93 0.62 -10.40
N ALA A 146 9.25 0.73 -10.38
CA ALA A 146 10.13 -0.40 -10.69
C ALA A 146 9.89 -1.58 -9.73
N GLY A 147 9.69 -1.29 -8.43
CA GLY A 147 9.32 -2.31 -7.45
C GLY A 147 7.97 -2.94 -7.75
N LEU A 148 6.96 -2.13 -8.06
CA LEU A 148 5.61 -2.61 -8.41
C LEU A 148 5.64 -3.47 -9.67
N ASP A 149 6.33 -3.04 -10.73
CA ASP A 149 6.44 -3.77 -11.99
C ASP A 149 7.10 -5.15 -11.81
N ALA A 150 8.11 -5.23 -10.93
CA ALA A 150 8.78 -6.50 -10.63
C ALA A 150 7.85 -7.52 -9.96
N LEU A 151 6.90 -7.07 -9.14
CA LEU A 151 5.87 -7.93 -8.55
C LEU A 151 4.88 -8.43 -9.62
N LEU A 152 4.45 -7.55 -10.53
CA LEU A 152 3.41 -7.84 -11.51
C LEU A 152 3.88 -8.69 -12.71
N LYS A 153 5.20 -8.86 -12.89
CA LYS A 153 5.80 -9.70 -13.93
C LYS A 153 6.01 -11.16 -13.52
N GLN A 154 5.70 -11.51 -12.28
CA GLN A 154 5.76 -12.89 -11.78
C GLN A 154 4.49 -13.67 -12.15
#